data_79a8d04faf38e3320953d01ee7842e1b
#
_entry.id   79a8d04faf38e3320953d01ee7842e1b
#
_cell.length_a   1.000
_cell.length_b   1.000
_cell.length_c   1.000
_cell.angle_alpha   90.00
_cell.angle_beta   90.00
_cell.angle_gamma   90.00
#
_symmetry.space_group_name_H-M   'P 1'
#
loop_
_entity.id
_entity.type
_entity.pdbx_description
1 polymer ?
#
loop_
_entity_poly.entity_id
_entity_poly.type
_entity_poly.pdbx_seq_one_letter_code
_entity_poly.pdbx_strand_id
1 'polypeptide(L)'
;MAEFTLPKNSKINKGNSFNLEASVSNSRTFIVYRYDPDTGDNPRLDTFELNLDECGPMVLDALIKIKSDFDPSLSFRRSCREGICGSCSHNINGLNTLACTQPIKDLDGDIRIYPLPHMNVVKDLVTDLTKFYEGYASVEPWLKSNSESPEGEERYQTKEDQEKIDKPSACILCACCSTS
;
A
#
# COMPACT_ATOMS: atom_id res chain seq x y z
N MET A 1 0.87 -12.96 -13.83
CA MET A 1 0.47 -12.12 -12.67
C MET A 1 -0.98 -12.43 -12.38
N ALA A 2 -1.36 -12.65 -11.12
CA ALA A 2 -2.77 -12.83 -10.77
C ALA A 2 -3.47 -11.47 -10.90
N GLU A 3 -4.47 -11.38 -11.75
CA GLU A 3 -5.30 -10.19 -11.88
C GLU A 3 -6.27 -10.15 -10.70
N PHE A 4 -6.27 -9.06 -9.95
CA PHE A 4 -7.24 -8.86 -8.87
C PHE A 4 -8.63 -8.60 -9.47
N THR A 5 -9.49 -9.61 -9.43
CA THR A 5 -10.87 -9.49 -9.85
C THR A 5 -11.79 -9.55 -8.64
N LEU A 6 -12.72 -8.61 -8.56
CA LEU A 6 -13.72 -8.65 -7.50
C LEU A 6 -14.59 -9.91 -7.64
N PRO A 7 -14.94 -10.59 -6.54
CA PRO A 7 -15.85 -11.71 -6.56
C PRO A 7 -17.18 -11.34 -7.23
N LYS A 8 -17.82 -12.30 -7.92
CA LYS A 8 -19.12 -12.08 -8.60
C LYS A 8 -20.24 -11.60 -7.67
N ASN A 9 -20.12 -11.88 -6.37
CA ASN A 9 -21.05 -11.44 -5.33
C ASN A 9 -20.59 -10.17 -4.60
N SER A 10 -19.58 -9.48 -5.11
CA SER A 10 -19.12 -8.21 -4.53
C SER A 10 -20.25 -7.20 -4.50
N LYS A 11 -20.43 -6.55 -3.37
CA LYS A 11 -21.40 -5.49 -3.15
C LYS A 11 -20.78 -4.09 -3.25
N ILE A 12 -19.68 -3.96 -3.98
CA ILE A 12 -19.06 -2.65 -4.20
C ILE A 12 -19.97 -1.82 -5.09
N ASN A 13 -20.36 -0.64 -4.60
CA ASN A 13 -21.20 0.30 -5.28
C ASN A 13 -20.39 1.26 -6.17
N LYS A 14 -21.06 1.85 -7.18
CA LYS A 14 -20.52 3.02 -7.87
C LYS A 14 -20.53 4.19 -6.89
N GLY A 15 -19.40 4.86 -6.75
CA GLY A 15 -19.25 6.02 -5.89
C GLY A 15 -19.38 7.36 -6.61
N ASN A 16 -18.78 8.38 -6.03
CA ASN A 16 -18.75 9.74 -6.56
C ASN A 16 -17.77 9.87 -7.72
N SER A 17 -18.04 10.83 -8.62
CA SER A 17 -17.13 11.17 -9.71
C SER A 17 -16.73 12.64 -9.60
N PHE A 18 -15.44 12.88 -9.60
CA PHE A 18 -14.81 14.20 -9.52
C PHE A 18 -14.06 14.43 -10.83
N ASN A 19 -14.65 15.23 -11.71
CA ASN A 19 -14.08 15.54 -13.03
C ASN A 19 -13.41 16.92 -12.98
N LEU A 20 -12.42 17.13 -13.86
CA LEU A 20 -11.83 18.44 -14.07
C LEU A 20 -12.85 19.37 -14.72
N GLU A 21 -12.85 20.64 -14.32
CA GLU A 21 -13.75 21.68 -14.89
C GLU A 21 -13.45 22.01 -16.36
N ALA A 22 -12.20 21.77 -16.78
CA ALA A 22 -11.74 22.01 -18.16
C ALA A 22 -11.06 20.75 -18.71
N SER A 23 -11.21 20.54 -20.01
CA SER A 23 -10.49 19.50 -20.76
C SER A 23 -8.97 19.76 -20.72
N VAL A 24 -8.22 18.88 -20.05
CA VAL A 24 -6.77 18.92 -19.92
C VAL A 24 -6.17 17.81 -20.76
N SER A 25 -5.14 18.14 -21.57
CA SER A 25 -4.50 17.18 -22.48
C SER A 25 -3.76 16.05 -21.76
N ASN A 26 -3.27 16.30 -20.54
CA ASN A 26 -2.51 15.37 -19.72
C ASN A 26 -3.30 15.00 -18.46
N SER A 27 -4.49 14.42 -18.63
CA SER A 27 -5.30 13.95 -17.52
C SER A 27 -5.25 12.43 -17.37
N ARG A 28 -5.48 11.95 -16.15
CA ARG A 28 -5.56 10.52 -15.84
C ARG A 28 -6.67 10.26 -14.83
N THR A 29 -7.40 9.18 -15.05
CA THR A 29 -8.47 8.72 -14.15
C THR A 29 -7.91 7.81 -13.07
N PHE A 30 -8.25 8.10 -11.82
CA PHE A 30 -7.97 7.28 -10.64
C PHE A 30 -9.29 6.77 -10.06
N ILE A 31 -9.39 5.46 -9.88
CA ILE A 31 -10.55 4.80 -9.29
C ILE A 31 -10.12 4.25 -7.93
N VAL A 32 -10.64 4.85 -6.86
CA VAL A 32 -10.18 4.61 -5.50
C VAL A 32 -11.27 3.92 -4.69
N TYR A 33 -10.92 2.81 -4.04
CA TYR A 33 -11.80 2.13 -3.10
C TYR A 33 -12.06 2.99 -1.86
N ARG A 34 -13.34 3.10 -1.48
CA ARG A 34 -13.81 3.86 -0.34
C ARG A 34 -14.68 2.98 0.56
N TYR A 35 -14.41 3.04 1.83
CA TYR A 35 -15.20 2.38 2.87
C TYR A 35 -15.14 3.18 4.16
N ASP A 36 -16.31 3.42 4.75
CA ASP A 36 -16.43 4.06 6.06
C ASP A 36 -17.18 3.12 7.02
N PRO A 37 -16.54 2.62 8.07
CA PRO A 37 -17.17 1.68 9.01
C PRO A 37 -18.30 2.34 9.81
N ASP A 38 -18.30 3.67 9.95
CA ASP A 38 -19.29 4.39 10.76
C ASP A 38 -20.66 4.50 10.06
N THR A 39 -20.69 4.39 8.72
CA THR A 39 -21.95 4.46 7.97
C THR A 39 -22.68 3.13 7.87
N GLY A 40 -21.95 2.01 7.97
CA GLY A 40 -22.49 0.67 7.74
C GLY A 40 -22.83 0.36 6.28
N ASP A 41 -22.51 1.26 5.35
CA ASP A 41 -22.77 1.10 3.92
C ASP A 41 -21.76 0.13 3.28
N ASN A 42 -22.19 -0.46 2.14
CA ASN A 42 -21.28 -1.24 1.31
C ASN A 42 -20.17 -0.34 0.74
N PRO A 43 -18.96 -0.89 0.53
CA PRO A 43 -17.88 -0.15 -0.11
C PRO A 43 -18.30 0.41 -1.47
N ARG A 44 -17.64 1.49 -1.89
CA ARG A 44 -17.84 2.13 -3.19
C ARG A 44 -16.52 2.42 -3.89
N LEU A 45 -16.58 2.71 -5.18
CA LEU A 45 -15.45 3.18 -5.98
C LEU A 45 -15.68 4.62 -6.37
N ASP A 46 -14.90 5.53 -5.81
CA ASP A 46 -14.89 6.94 -6.22
C ASP A 46 -13.91 7.13 -7.38
N THR A 47 -14.29 7.96 -8.34
CA THR A 47 -13.52 8.24 -9.55
C THR A 47 -13.04 9.69 -9.53
N PHE A 48 -11.72 9.87 -9.73
CA PHE A 48 -11.08 11.18 -9.73
C PHE A 48 -10.32 11.36 -11.04
N GLU A 49 -10.59 12.44 -11.76
CA GLU A 49 -9.79 12.86 -12.90
C GLU A 49 -8.76 13.89 -12.43
N LEU A 50 -7.46 13.60 -12.64
CA LEU A 50 -6.37 14.46 -12.21
C LEU A 50 -5.61 15.03 -13.40
N ASN A 51 -5.26 16.30 -13.32
CA ASN A 51 -4.27 16.92 -14.18
C ASN A 51 -2.86 16.48 -13.72
N LEU A 52 -2.16 15.73 -14.57
CA LEU A 52 -0.84 15.22 -14.23
C LEU A 52 0.26 16.30 -14.28
N ASP A 53 0.04 17.42 -14.97
CA ASP A 53 0.98 18.53 -14.99
C ASP A 53 1.09 19.24 -13.63
N GLU A 54 0.07 19.08 -12.79
CA GLU A 54 -0.01 19.61 -11.42
C GLU A 54 0.15 18.51 -10.34
N CYS A 55 0.51 17.30 -10.76
CA CYS A 55 0.67 16.15 -9.89
C CYS A 55 2.11 15.66 -9.91
N GLY A 56 2.63 15.19 -8.78
CA GLY A 56 3.90 14.49 -8.76
C GLY A 56 3.83 13.15 -9.51
N PRO A 57 4.99 12.55 -9.84
CA PRO A 57 5.07 11.41 -10.76
C PRO A 57 4.61 10.07 -10.19
N MET A 58 4.42 9.97 -8.87
CA MET A 58 4.12 8.70 -8.19
C MET A 58 2.63 8.57 -7.86
N VAL A 59 2.12 7.35 -7.77
CA VAL A 59 0.74 7.09 -7.35
C VAL A 59 0.45 7.69 -5.97
N LEU A 60 1.42 7.72 -5.06
CA LEU A 60 1.26 8.38 -3.76
C LEU A 60 1.01 9.89 -3.90
N ASP A 61 1.63 10.55 -4.86
CA ASP A 61 1.42 11.99 -5.10
C ASP A 61 -0.03 12.24 -5.56
N ALA A 62 -0.56 11.36 -6.42
CA ALA A 62 -1.96 11.41 -6.82
C ALA A 62 -2.91 11.22 -5.63
N LEU A 63 -2.65 10.26 -4.74
CA LEU A 63 -3.47 10.07 -3.52
C LEU A 63 -3.42 11.29 -2.60
N ILE A 64 -2.26 11.94 -2.47
CA ILE A 64 -2.11 13.17 -1.70
C ILE A 64 -2.92 14.31 -2.35
N LYS A 65 -2.83 14.47 -3.68
CA LYS A 65 -3.60 15.47 -4.43
C LYS A 65 -5.11 15.24 -4.31
N ILE A 66 -5.57 13.99 -4.44
CA ILE A 66 -6.98 13.63 -4.23
C ILE A 66 -7.44 14.07 -2.84
N LYS A 67 -6.65 13.74 -1.81
CA LYS A 67 -7.00 14.09 -0.43
C LYS A 67 -7.00 15.59 -0.17
N SER A 68 -6.09 16.35 -0.77
CA SER A 68 -6.00 17.81 -0.52
C SER A 68 -7.01 18.61 -1.32
N ASP A 69 -7.27 18.25 -2.57
CA ASP A 69 -7.98 19.11 -3.51
C ASP A 69 -9.44 18.65 -3.74
N PHE A 70 -9.74 17.35 -3.57
CA PHE A 70 -11.06 16.78 -3.90
C PHE A 70 -11.81 16.25 -2.68
N ASP A 71 -11.18 15.37 -1.90
CA ASP A 71 -11.86 14.71 -0.78
C ASP A 71 -10.94 14.50 0.44
N PRO A 72 -10.97 15.40 1.41
CA PRO A 72 -10.12 15.31 2.61
C PRO A 72 -10.45 14.12 3.51
N SER A 73 -11.59 13.44 3.31
CA SER A 73 -11.98 12.26 4.08
C SER A 73 -11.23 11.00 3.67
N LEU A 74 -10.57 10.97 2.49
CA LEU A 74 -9.82 9.81 2.01
C LEU A 74 -8.72 9.41 3.00
N SER A 75 -8.76 8.14 3.44
CA SER A 75 -7.83 7.61 4.43
C SER A 75 -6.83 6.63 3.81
N PHE A 76 -5.55 6.88 4.00
CA PHE A 76 -4.44 6.01 3.62
C PHE A 76 -3.22 6.26 4.50
N ARG A 77 -2.33 5.26 4.55
CA ARG A 77 -1.07 5.39 5.29
C ARG A 77 0.05 5.88 4.38
N ARG A 78 0.91 6.73 4.88
CA ARG A 78 2.15 7.16 4.22
C ARG A 78 3.18 7.64 5.23
N SER A 79 4.46 7.60 4.87
CA SER A 79 5.54 8.17 5.68
C SER A 79 6.76 8.53 4.82
N CYS A 80 7.68 7.60 4.58
CA CYS A 80 9.04 7.88 4.04
C CYS A 80 9.05 8.43 2.60
N ARG A 81 8.12 8.04 1.72
CA ARG A 81 8.05 8.39 0.29
C ARG A 81 9.19 7.84 -0.58
N GLU A 82 10.00 6.92 -0.05
CA GLU A 82 11.21 6.37 -0.69
C GLU A 82 11.29 4.83 -0.64
N GLY A 83 10.17 4.16 -0.36
CA GLY A 83 10.11 2.70 -0.39
C GLY A 83 10.69 1.97 0.81
N ILE A 84 10.93 2.65 1.95
CA ILE A 84 11.59 2.06 3.12
C ILE A 84 10.60 1.64 4.22
N CYS A 85 9.58 2.44 4.49
CA CYS A 85 8.70 2.20 5.64
C CYS A 85 7.55 1.21 5.38
N GLY A 86 7.26 0.86 4.12
CA GLY A 86 6.18 -0.06 3.75
C GLY A 86 4.76 0.46 3.96
N SER A 87 4.55 1.65 4.55
CA SER A 87 3.24 2.10 5.00
C SER A 87 2.23 2.40 3.88
N CYS A 88 2.69 2.76 2.68
CA CYS A 88 1.86 3.08 1.52
C CYS A 88 1.62 1.88 0.59
N SER A 89 1.55 0.68 1.16
CA SER A 89 1.26 -0.55 0.41
C SER A 89 -0.20 -0.62 0.04
N HIS A 90 -0.48 -0.79 -1.24
CA HIS A 90 -1.83 -0.91 -1.80
C HIS A 90 -1.83 -1.92 -2.95
N ASN A 91 -3.00 -2.37 -3.34
CA ASN A 91 -3.17 -3.06 -4.60
C ASN A 91 -3.45 -2.01 -5.69
N ILE A 92 -2.52 -1.88 -6.64
CA ILE A 92 -2.58 -0.90 -7.73
C ILE A 92 -2.66 -1.68 -9.05
N ASN A 93 -3.75 -1.53 -9.78
CA ASN A 93 -4.03 -2.26 -11.03
C ASN A 93 -3.79 -3.78 -10.91
N GLY A 94 -4.15 -4.38 -9.76
CA GLY A 94 -4.00 -5.82 -9.51
C GLY A 94 -2.63 -6.23 -8.94
N LEU A 95 -1.66 -5.32 -8.83
CA LEU A 95 -0.34 -5.58 -8.25
C LEU A 95 -0.24 -4.99 -6.84
N ASN A 96 0.17 -5.81 -5.86
CA ASN A 96 0.49 -5.31 -4.53
C ASN A 96 1.85 -4.61 -4.55
N THR A 97 1.87 -3.30 -4.35
CA THR A 97 3.07 -2.47 -4.45
C THR A 97 3.00 -1.26 -3.53
N LEU A 98 4.09 -0.51 -3.45
CA LEU A 98 4.17 0.74 -2.70
C LEU A 98 3.78 1.92 -3.58
N ALA A 99 2.78 2.69 -3.17
CA ALA A 99 2.34 3.85 -3.93
C ALA A 99 3.43 4.92 -4.12
N CYS A 100 4.40 5.01 -3.19
CA CYS A 100 5.50 5.98 -3.28
C CYS A 100 6.59 5.61 -4.29
N THR A 101 6.66 4.35 -4.74
CA THR A 101 7.66 3.88 -5.71
C THR A 101 7.04 3.42 -7.03
N GLN A 102 5.70 3.49 -7.16
CA GLN A 102 4.99 3.15 -8.39
C GLN A 102 4.79 4.41 -9.24
N PRO A 103 5.52 4.57 -10.37
CA PRO A 103 5.31 5.72 -11.25
C PRO A 103 3.96 5.63 -11.99
N ILE A 104 3.28 6.76 -12.09
CA ILE A 104 2.00 6.87 -12.83
C ILE A 104 2.17 6.53 -14.31
N LYS A 105 3.28 6.94 -14.91
CA LYS A 105 3.60 6.74 -16.34
C LYS A 105 3.75 5.26 -16.73
N ASP A 106 4.07 4.38 -15.75
CA ASP A 106 4.28 2.95 -16.00
C ASP A 106 2.98 2.14 -15.91
N LEU A 107 1.86 2.81 -15.68
CA LEU A 107 0.53 2.22 -15.59
C LEU A 107 -0.30 2.63 -16.81
N ASP A 108 -0.94 1.64 -17.45
CA ASP A 108 -1.83 1.88 -18.58
C ASP A 108 -3.29 2.11 -18.14
N GLY A 109 -4.02 2.92 -18.92
CA GLY A 109 -5.45 3.16 -18.74
C GLY A 109 -5.80 3.82 -17.38
N ASP A 110 -6.98 3.51 -16.86
CA ASP A 110 -7.44 3.97 -15.55
C ASP A 110 -6.64 3.30 -14.44
N ILE A 111 -6.27 4.07 -13.41
CA ILE A 111 -5.49 3.57 -12.28
C ILE A 111 -6.45 3.22 -11.14
N ARG A 112 -6.53 1.93 -10.84
CA ARG A 112 -7.40 1.40 -9.77
C ARG A 112 -6.60 1.13 -8.52
N ILE A 113 -7.04 1.69 -7.40
CA ILE A 113 -6.34 1.60 -6.11
C ILE A 113 -7.28 0.98 -5.09
N TYR A 114 -6.87 -0.18 -4.58
CA TYR A 114 -7.57 -0.93 -3.54
C TYR A 114 -6.69 -1.08 -2.30
N PRO A 115 -7.27 -1.35 -1.13
CA PRO A 115 -6.50 -1.82 0.03
C PRO A 115 -5.79 -3.15 -0.30
N LEU A 116 -4.78 -3.52 0.48
CA LEU A 116 -4.15 -4.83 0.35
C LEU A 116 -5.22 -5.94 0.50
N PRO A 117 -5.23 -6.94 -0.41
CA PRO A 117 -6.20 -8.03 -0.37
C PRO A 117 -5.99 -8.93 0.85
N HIS A 118 -7.00 -9.74 1.18
CA HIS A 118 -6.98 -10.72 2.29
C HIS A 118 -6.80 -10.13 3.69
N MET A 119 -6.89 -8.82 3.84
CA MET A 119 -6.88 -8.12 5.12
C MET A 119 -8.22 -7.41 5.37
N ASN A 120 -8.63 -7.32 6.62
CA ASN A 120 -9.81 -6.54 6.98
C ASN A 120 -9.54 -5.05 6.70
N VAL A 121 -10.51 -4.37 6.10
CA VAL A 121 -10.41 -2.93 5.86
C VAL A 121 -10.88 -2.19 7.10
N VAL A 122 -10.05 -1.30 7.62
CA VAL A 122 -10.38 -0.42 8.73
C VAL A 122 -11.18 0.78 8.20
N LYS A 123 -10.61 1.49 7.22
CA LYS A 123 -11.26 2.60 6.51
C LYS A 123 -10.54 2.84 5.18
N ASP A 124 -11.29 2.99 4.10
CA ASP A 124 -10.77 3.25 2.75
C ASP A 124 -9.60 2.30 2.36
N LEU A 125 -8.40 2.85 2.21
CA LEU A 125 -7.19 2.10 1.85
C LEU A 125 -6.39 1.58 3.07
N VAL A 126 -6.90 1.80 4.28
CA VAL A 126 -6.25 1.39 5.53
C VAL A 126 -6.71 -0.01 5.92
N THR A 127 -5.79 -0.96 5.96
CA THR A 127 -6.03 -2.35 6.36
C THR A 127 -5.58 -2.63 7.79
N ASP A 128 -6.21 -3.63 8.42
CA ASP A 128 -5.80 -4.17 9.71
C ASP A 128 -4.62 -5.14 9.52
N LEU A 129 -3.50 -4.82 10.13
CA LEU A 129 -2.25 -5.59 10.06
C LEU A 129 -2.08 -6.58 11.22
N THR A 130 -3.08 -6.77 12.08
CA THR A 130 -2.97 -7.62 13.27
C THR A 130 -2.51 -9.03 12.92
N LYS A 131 -3.18 -9.70 11.98
CA LYS A 131 -2.80 -11.05 11.54
C LYS A 131 -1.40 -11.12 10.93
N PHE A 132 -0.98 -10.08 10.23
CA PHE A 132 0.37 -9.99 9.68
C PHE A 132 1.42 -9.95 10.79
N TYR A 133 1.21 -9.14 11.82
CA TYR A 133 2.13 -9.05 12.96
C TYR A 133 2.06 -10.27 13.89
N GLU A 134 0.94 -10.97 13.98
CA GLU A 134 0.85 -12.27 14.65
C GLU A 134 1.76 -13.29 13.94
N GLY A 135 1.71 -13.36 12.60
CA GLY A 135 2.60 -14.19 11.80
C GLY A 135 4.09 -13.80 11.98
N TYR A 136 4.39 -12.51 11.98
CA TYR A 136 5.74 -12.01 12.25
C TYR A 136 6.22 -12.42 13.65
N ALA A 137 5.41 -12.27 14.68
CA ALA A 137 5.74 -12.67 16.04
C ALA A 137 5.94 -14.18 16.18
N SER A 138 5.18 -14.99 15.43
CA SER A 138 5.28 -16.47 15.50
C SER A 138 6.62 -17.03 15.04
N VAL A 139 7.29 -16.34 14.12
CA VAL A 139 8.63 -16.74 13.63
C VAL A 139 9.77 -16.14 14.45
N GLU A 140 9.45 -15.27 15.40
CA GLU A 140 10.40 -14.66 16.34
C GLU A 140 11.70 -14.16 15.66
N PRO A 141 11.62 -13.22 14.68
CA PRO A 141 12.74 -12.86 13.81
C PRO A 141 13.82 -11.99 14.47
N TRP A 142 13.69 -11.73 15.75
CA TRP A 142 14.68 -11.00 16.52
C TRP A 142 15.86 -11.87 16.92
N LEU A 143 17.00 -11.23 17.23
CA LEU A 143 18.21 -11.92 17.63
C LEU A 143 18.00 -12.68 18.93
N LYS A 144 18.26 -13.99 18.90
CA LYS A 144 18.25 -14.87 20.07
C LYS A 144 19.65 -15.44 20.30
N SER A 145 20.11 -15.43 21.53
CA SER A 145 21.36 -16.10 21.92
C SER A 145 21.24 -16.75 23.29
N ASN A 146 21.67 -17.99 23.35
CA ASN A 146 21.75 -18.78 24.59
C ASN A 146 23.12 -18.68 25.27
N SER A 147 24.06 -17.93 24.69
CA SER A 147 25.40 -17.72 25.22
C SER A 147 25.56 -16.30 25.71
N GLU A 148 26.33 -16.08 26.75
CA GLU A 148 26.77 -14.77 27.15
C GLU A 148 27.75 -14.19 26.14
N SER A 149 27.82 -12.87 26.02
CA SER A 149 28.85 -12.21 25.23
C SER A 149 30.20 -12.45 25.89
N PRO A 150 31.29 -12.67 25.14
CA PRO A 150 32.61 -12.69 25.73
C PRO A 150 32.89 -11.43 26.55
N GLU A 151 33.53 -11.55 27.68
CA GLU A 151 33.76 -10.42 28.57
C GLU A 151 34.59 -9.34 27.85
N GLY A 152 34.04 -8.14 27.72
CA GLY A 152 34.69 -7.00 27.06
C GLY A 152 34.77 -7.05 25.54
N GLU A 153 34.10 -8.01 24.89
CA GLU A 153 34.09 -8.17 23.43
C GLU A 153 32.70 -8.19 22.86
N GLU A 154 32.57 -7.87 21.55
CA GLU A 154 31.33 -8.00 20.77
C GLU A 154 31.14 -9.44 20.33
N ARG A 155 29.86 -9.77 19.99
CA ARG A 155 29.54 -11.04 19.34
C ARG A 155 29.88 -10.93 17.86
N TYR A 156 30.77 -11.77 17.40
CA TYR A 156 31.15 -11.83 15.98
C TYR A 156 30.15 -12.68 15.19
N GLN A 157 29.78 -12.19 14.01
CA GLN A 157 29.02 -12.92 13.01
C GLN A 157 29.95 -13.25 11.83
N THR A 158 29.95 -14.50 11.37
CA THR A 158 30.69 -14.88 10.17
C THR A 158 30.02 -14.29 8.92
N LYS A 159 30.77 -14.14 7.81
CA LYS A 159 30.21 -13.71 6.53
C LYS A 159 29.17 -14.71 6.01
N GLU A 160 29.44 -16.00 6.19
CA GLU A 160 28.53 -17.09 5.80
C GLU A 160 27.19 -17.02 6.55
N ASP A 161 27.19 -16.63 7.84
CA ASP A 161 25.98 -16.49 8.60
C ASP A 161 25.23 -15.20 8.23
N GLN A 162 25.95 -14.12 7.94
CA GLN A 162 25.35 -12.89 7.45
C GLN A 162 24.66 -13.09 6.09
N GLU A 163 25.30 -13.81 5.15
CA GLU A 163 24.72 -14.12 3.83
C GLU A 163 23.39 -14.90 3.92
N LYS A 164 23.24 -15.76 4.94
CA LYS A 164 21.99 -16.50 5.18
C LYS A 164 20.82 -15.60 5.56
N ILE A 165 21.07 -14.51 6.26
CA ILE A 165 20.05 -13.60 6.77
C ILE A 165 19.92 -12.31 5.96
N ASP A 166 20.80 -12.05 5.00
CA ASP A 166 20.84 -10.80 4.23
C ASP A 166 19.50 -10.48 3.55
N LYS A 167 18.96 -11.42 2.79
CA LYS A 167 17.65 -11.26 2.13
C LYS A 167 16.48 -11.11 3.10
N PRO A 168 16.32 -11.99 4.13
CA PRO A 168 15.27 -11.80 5.13
C PRO A 168 15.37 -10.49 5.89
N SER A 169 16.59 -10.03 6.23
CA SER A 169 16.79 -8.79 6.97
C SER A 169 16.47 -7.53 6.18
N ALA A 170 16.46 -7.60 4.84
CA ALA A 170 16.05 -6.50 3.97
C ALA A 170 14.53 -6.30 3.90
N CYS A 171 13.73 -7.15 4.56
CA CYS A 171 12.27 -7.05 4.57
C CYS A 171 11.81 -5.77 5.29
N ILE A 172 11.01 -4.93 4.58
CA ILE A 172 10.46 -3.68 5.11
C ILE A 172 9.08 -3.84 5.78
N LEU A 173 8.60 -5.06 5.96
CA LEU A 173 7.30 -5.39 6.58
C LEU A 173 6.10 -4.71 5.91
N CYS A 174 6.13 -4.54 4.59
CA CYS A 174 5.06 -3.89 3.83
C CYS A 174 3.83 -4.77 3.56
N ALA A 175 3.90 -6.07 3.85
CA ALA A 175 2.86 -7.07 3.63
C ALA A 175 2.44 -7.33 2.16
N CYS A 176 3.07 -6.70 1.16
CA CYS A 176 2.70 -6.90 -0.25
C CYS A 176 2.79 -8.37 -0.69
N CYS A 177 3.85 -9.10 -0.30
CA CYS A 177 4.02 -10.51 -0.66
C CYS A 177 3.10 -11.45 0.13
N SER A 178 2.77 -11.10 1.38
CA SER A 178 1.91 -11.93 2.25
C SER A 178 0.44 -11.89 1.83
N THR A 179 0.08 -10.94 0.98
CA THR A 179 -1.29 -10.71 0.53
C THR A 179 -1.47 -10.89 -0.99
N SER A 180 -0.49 -11.50 -1.63
CA SER A 180 -0.50 -11.82 -3.08
C SER A 180 -1.18 -13.14 -3.37
#